data_fc85117a7b4355f296a526d8b3525715
#
_entry.id   fc85117a7b4355f296a526d8b3525715
#
_cell.length_a   1.000
_cell.length_b   1.000
_cell.length_c   1.000
_cell.angle_alpha   90.00
_cell.angle_beta   90.00
_cell.angle_gamma   90.00
#
_symmetry.space_group_name_H-M   'P 1'
#
loop_
_entity.id
_entity.type
_entity.pdbx_description
1 polymer ?
#
loop_
_entity_poly.entity_id
_entity_poly.type
_entity_poly.pdbx_seq_one_letter_code
_entity_poly.pdbx_strand_id
1 'polypeptide(L)'
;FEKIDTSGLEINIVAPDHGPVWKNMDNFRKVLSLYKKWSARRLDEKIVIIYDTMWKSTEIMARHIEDGARSSGVTVEMMPLYSFERSMIALEMLDASAVIVGAPTLNNNIFPSLADVLTYIKGLKFKTPYGAVFGSYGWSGEGNKLLREYLEAMGVEIVDEIKSKYVPDDKVKEECFVLGQTVANKVKEFIKNQ
;
A
#
# COMPACT_ATOMS: atom_id res chain seq x y z
N PHE A 1 0.46 22.79 -14.90
CA PHE A 1 1.20 22.09 -15.95
C PHE A 1 0.69 22.48 -17.35
N GLU A 2 -0.62 22.48 -17.62
CA GLU A 2 -1.19 22.88 -18.91
C GLU A 2 -0.67 24.24 -19.40
N LYS A 3 -0.57 25.23 -18.50
CA LYS A 3 -0.02 26.56 -18.85
C LYS A 3 1.43 26.52 -19.27
N ILE A 4 2.23 25.57 -18.78
CA ILE A 4 3.63 25.37 -19.18
C ILE A 4 3.68 24.72 -20.56
N ASP A 5 2.90 23.66 -20.78
CA ASP A 5 2.81 22.95 -22.05
C ASP A 5 2.32 23.86 -23.20
N THR A 6 1.42 24.80 -22.91
CA THR A 6 0.82 25.70 -23.90
C THR A 6 1.56 27.04 -24.08
N SER A 7 2.58 27.29 -23.25
CA SER A 7 3.31 28.59 -23.29
C SER A 7 4.18 28.78 -24.52
N GLY A 8 4.54 27.69 -25.22
CA GLY A 8 5.48 27.73 -26.36
C GLY A 8 6.91 28.07 -25.95
N LEU A 9 7.24 28.13 -24.68
CA LEU A 9 8.58 28.45 -24.19
C LEU A 9 9.51 27.25 -24.34
N GLU A 10 10.73 27.53 -24.79
CA GLU A 10 11.82 26.54 -24.78
C GLU A 10 12.39 26.46 -23.35
N ILE A 11 12.08 25.35 -22.65
CA ILE A 11 12.52 25.14 -21.29
C ILE A 11 13.72 24.20 -21.28
N ASN A 12 14.89 24.71 -20.86
CA ASN A 12 16.13 23.94 -20.78
C ASN A 12 16.50 23.47 -19.37
N ILE A 13 16.01 24.18 -18.35
CA ILE A 13 16.27 23.85 -16.95
C ILE A 13 14.99 24.05 -16.15
N VAL A 14 14.69 23.10 -15.25
CA VAL A 14 13.63 23.21 -14.28
C VAL A 14 14.21 23.08 -12.87
N ALA A 15 14.09 24.14 -12.08
CA ALA A 15 14.54 24.21 -10.70
C ALA A 15 13.31 24.37 -9.79
N PRO A 16 12.78 23.27 -9.22
CA PRO A 16 11.65 23.34 -8.29
C PRO A 16 12.11 23.83 -6.91
N ASP A 17 11.19 24.36 -6.12
CA ASP A 17 11.46 24.74 -4.72
C ASP A 17 11.89 23.54 -3.87
N HIS A 18 11.38 22.36 -4.19
CA HIS A 18 11.74 21.10 -3.54
C HIS A 18 12.10 20.04 -4.58
N GLY A 19 13.18 19.30 -4.34
CA GLY A 19 13.65 18.23 -5.22
C GLY A 19 14.82 18.62 -6.10
N PRO A 20 15.25 17.76 -7.03
CA PRO A 20 16.41 17.98 -7.86
C PRO A 20 16.17 18.99 -8.98
N VAL A 21 17.23 19.69 -9.37
CA VAL A 21 17.22 20.52 -10.59
C VAL A 21 17.32 19.62 -11.82
N TRP A 22 16.38 19.79 -12.75
CA TRP A 22 16.31 19.01 -13.98
C TRP A 22 16.98 19.75 -15.13
N LYS A 23 18.13 19.27 -15.58
CA LYS A 23 18.88 19.76 -16.73
C LYS A 23 18.68 18.91 -17.98
N ASN A 24 18.08 17.72 -17.82
CA ASN A 24 17.73 16.80 -18.90
C ASN A 24 16.21 16.83 -19.08
N MET A 25 15.77 17.34 -20.24
CA MET A 25 14.34 17.50 -20.53
C MET A 25 13.59 16.17 -20.69
N ASP A 26 14.26 15.09 -21.09
CA ASP A 26 13.59 13.78 -21.19
C ASP A 26 13.26 13.24 -19.80
N ASN A 27 14.15 13.41 -18.82
CA ASN A 27 13.86 13.07 -17.43
C ASN A 27 12.76 13.95 -16.86
N PHE A 28 12.78 15.26 -17.16
CA PHE A 28 11.71 16.16 -16.73
C PHE A 28 10.35 15.77 -17.35
N ARG A 29 10.28 15.40 -18.62
CA ARG A 29 9.05 14.92 -19.27
C ARG A 29 8.49 13.66 -18.59
N LYS A 30 9.36 12.73 -18.15
CA LYS A 30 8.94 11.56 -17.35
C LYS A 30 8.31 12.01 -16.03
N VAL A 31 8.97 12.91 -15.30
CA VAL A 31 8.43 13.46 -14.04
C VAL A 31 7.10 14.17 -14.28
N LEU A 32 7.01 14.97 -15.32
CA LEU A 32 5.77 15.66 -15.69
C LEU A 32 4.63 14.67 -16.01
N SER A 33 4.92 13.57 -16.69
CA SER A 33 3.94 12.52 -16.97
C SER A 33 3.43 11.85 -15.67
N LEU A 34 4.32 11.62 -14.69
CA LEU A 34 3.96 11.11 -13.38
C LEU A 34 3.08 12.10 -12.61
N TYR A 35 3.43 13.38 -12.59
CA TYR A 35 2.58 14.41 -11.98
C TYR A 35 1.19 14.49 -12.62
N LYS A 36 1.10 14.39 -13.94
CA LYS A 36 -0.19 14.33 -14.66
C LYS A 36 -1.00 13.11 -14.25
N LYS A 37 -0.36 11.93 -14.16
CA LYS A 37 -0.98 10.68 -13.68
C LYS A 37 -1.53 10.84 -12.25
N TRP A 38 -0.69 11.28 -11.32
CA TRP A 38 -1.06 11.43 -9.91
C TRP A 38 -2.11 12.52 -9.67
N SER A 39 -2.04 13.65 -10.40
CA SER A 39 -3.06 14.70 -10.32
C SER A 39 -4.41 14.26 -10.85
N ALA A 40 -4.42 13.40 -11.87
CA ALA A 40 -5.63 12.76 -12.38
C ALA A 40 -6.13 11.63 -11.47
N ARG A 41 -5.38 11.30 -10.41
CA ARG A 41 -5.69 10.22 -9.45
C ARG A 41 -5.94 8.86 -10.11
N ARG A 42 -5.23 8.57 -11.19
CA ARG A 42 -5.28 7.26 -11.85
C ARG A 42 -4.52 6.25 -11.03
N LEU A 43 -5.22 5.15 -10.72
CA LEU A 43 -4.67 4.01 -9.99
C LEU A 43 -4.25 2.91 -10.97
N ASP A 44 -3.29 2.10 -10.54
CA ASP A 44 -2.78 0.96 -11.30
C ASP A 44 -3.30 -0.37 -10.72
N GLU A 45 -3.16 -1.46 -11.46
CA GLU A 45 -3.32 -2.82 -10.95
C GLU A 45 -2.19 -3.16 -9.96
N LYS A 46 -2.20 -2.46 -8.82
CA LYS A 46 -1.14 -2.49 -7.82
C LYS A 46 -1.69 -2.62 -6.41
N ILE A 47 -1.06 -3.51 -5.65
CA ILE A 47 -1.31 -3.75 -4.23
C ILE A 47 -0.05 -3.40 -3.45
N VAL A 48 -0.19 -2.64 -2.37
CA VAL A 48 0.89 -2.38 -1.40
C VAL A 48 0.60 -3.19 -0.14
N ILE A 49 1.54 -4.04 0.27
CA ILE A 49 1.46 -4.83 1.51
C ILE A 49 2.41 -4.22 2.53
N ILE A 50 1.86 -3.60 3.57
CA ILE A 50 2.60 -2.94 4.64
C ILE A 50 2.51 -3.82 5.89
N TYR A 51 3.65 -4.23 6.44
CA TYR A 51 3.62 -5.06 7.63
C TYR A 51 4.84 -4.87 8.54
N ASP A 52 4.66 -5.27 9.79
CA ASP A 52 5.76 -5.50 10.71
C ASP A 52 5.61 -6.86 11.39
N THR A 53 6.67 -7.37 12.00
CA THR A 53 6.71 -8.69 12.61
C THR A 53 7.66 -8.74 13.78
N MET A 54 7.32 -9.47 14.85
CA MET A 54 8.22 -9.72 15.98
C MET A 54 8.97 -11.05 15.80
N TRP A 55 8.24 -12.12 15.53
CA TRP A 55 8.72 -13.50 15.49
C TRP A 55 8.42 -14.19 14.15
N LYS A 56 8.35 -13.42 13.08
CA LYS A 56 8.10 -13.84 11.69
C LYS A 56 6.72 -14.43 11.40
N SER A 57 5.82 -14.60 12.35
CA SER A 57 4.48 -15.12 12.07
C SER A 57 3.73 -14.23 11.06
N THR A 58 3.73 -12.93 11.28
CA THR A 58 3.10 -11.96 10.35
C THR A 58 3.83 -11.91 9.01
N GLU A 59 5.16 -12.05 9.00
CA GLU A 59 5.93 -12.14 7.73
C GLU A 59 5.53 -13.36 6.91
N ILE A 60 5.34 -14.53 7.54
CA ILE A 60 4.87 -15.74 6.84
C ILE A 60 3.49 -15.49 6.20
N MET A 61 2.57 -14.87 6.93
CA MET A 61 1.25 -14.50 6.40
C MET A 61 1.39 -13.53 5.20
N ALA A 62 2.20 -12.47 5.34
CA ALA A 62 2.44 -11.49 4.29
C ALA A 62 2.95 -12.12 2.99
N ARG A 63 3.88 -13.06 3.08
CA ARG A 63 4.43 -13.77 1.90
C ARG A 63 3.38 -14.60 1.19
N HIS A 64 2.53 -15.33 1.91
CA HIS A 64 1.44 -16.09 1.30
C HIS A 64 0.38 -15.19 0.64
N ILE A 65 0.09 -14.02 1.24
CA ILE A 65 -0.78 -13.00 0.64
C ILE A 65 -0.14 -12.47 -0.66
N GLU A 66 1.16 -12.15 -0.62
CA GLU A 66 1.91 -11.71 -1.80
C GLU A 66 1.85 -12.75 -2.93
N ASP A 67 2.13 -14.02 -2.61
CA ASP A 67 2.11 -15.12 -3.59
C ASP A 67 0.72 -15.26 -4.23
N GLY A 68 -0.34 -15.20 -3.43
CA GLY A 68 -1.72 -15.23 -3.91
C GLY A 68 -2.06 -14.06 -4.83
N ALA A 69 -1.67 -12.84 -4.45
CA ALA A 69 -1.90 -11.66 -5.26
C ALA A 69 -1.11 -11.69 -6.58
N ARG A 70 0.18 -12.04 -6.53
CA ARG A 70 1.03 -12.16 -7.73
C ARG A 70 0.55 -13.26 -8.67
N SER A 71 0.01 -14.37 -8.14
CA SER A 71 -0.56 -15.45 -8.97
C SER A 71 -1.73 -14.97 -9.85
N SER A 72 -2.40 -13.91 -9.44
CA SER A 72 -3.47 -13.25 -10.19
C SER A 72 -2.96 -12.20 -11.20
N GLY A 73 -1.65 -11.96 -11.30
CA GLY A 73 -1.04 -11.10 -12.31
C GLY A 73 -1.05 -9.61 -11.99
N VAL A 74 -1.33 -9.20 -10.73
CA VAL A 74 -1.21 -7.79 -10.30
C VAL A 74 0.19 -7.48 -9.79
N THR A 75 0.58 -6.20 -9.86
CA THR A 75 1.82 -5.74 -9.24
C THR A 75 1.68 -5.69 -7.73
N VAL A 76 2.65 -6.24 -7.00
CA VAL A 76 2.66 -6.23 -5.53
C VAL A 76 3.95 -5.64 -5.02
N GLU A 77 3.83 -4.62 -4.17
CA GLU A 77 4.95 -4.01 -3.44
C GLU A 77 4.88 -4.40 -1.97
N MET A 78 5.86 -5.21 -1.57
CA MET A 78 5.99 -5.69 -0.20
C MET A 78 6.84 -4.70 0.61
N MET A 79 6.27 -4.07 1.62
CA MET A 79 6.87 -2.98 2.39
C MET A 79 7.00 -3.33 3.90
N PRO A 80 7.96 -4.19 4.29
CA PRO A 80 8.24 -4.44 5.70
C PRO A 80 8.81 -3.18 6.38
N LEU A 81 8.23 -2.78 7.51
CA LEU A 81 8.55 -1.52 8.18
C LEU A 81 9.94 -1.46 8.81
N TYR A 82 10.60 -2.60 8.97
CA TYR A 82 12.00 -2.65 9.37
C TYR A 82 12.99 -2.32 8.24
N SER A 83 12.51 -2.20 6.99
CA SER A 83 13.35 -1.95 5.80
C SER A 83 12.95 -0.70 5.01
N PHE A 84 11.73 -0.21 5.19
CA PHE A 84 11.19 0.90 4.40
C PHE A 84 10.70 2.04 5.28
N GLU A 85 11.12 3.24 4.93
CA GLU A 85 10.64 4.46 5.56
C GLU A 85 9.24 4.84 5.06
N ARG A 86 8.47 5.56 5.88
CA ARG A 86 7.10 6.00 5.55
C ARG A 86 6.99 6.83 4.26
N SER A 87 8.04 7.58 3.90
CA SER A 87 8.08 8.35 2.64
C SER A 87 8.12 7.45 1.41
N MET A 88 8.83 6.32 1.48
CA MET A 88 8.86 5.30 0.43
C MET A 88 7.50 4.60 0.30
N ILE A 89 6.88 4.27 1.44
CA ILE A 89 5.53 3.71 1.46
C ILE A 89 4.52 4.68 0.85
N ALA A 90 4.62 5.97 1.20
CA ALA A 90 3.76 7.00 0.63
C ALA A 90 3.91 7.11 -0.89
N LEU A 91 5.13 6.95 -1.42
CA LEU A 91 5.37 6.94 -2.87
C LEU A 91 4.64 5.77 -3.54
N GLU A 92 4.76 4.57 -2.98
CA GLU A 92 4.10 3.37 -3.52
C GLU A 92 2.57 3.42 -3.42
N MET A 93 2.04 4.16 -2.44
CA MET A 93 0.60 4.35 -2.26
C MET A 93 -0.04 5.32 -3.25
N LEU A 94 0.74 6.14 -3.99
CA LEU A 94 0.21 7.18 -4.89
C LEU A 94 -0.69 6.63 -6.00
N ASP A 95 -0.40 5.45 -6.49
CA ASP A 95 -1.11 4.79 -7.59
C ASP A 95 -1.61 3.37 -7.23
N ALA A 96 -1.58 3.00 -5.96
CA ALA A 96 -2.05 1.70 -5.50
C ALA A 96 -3.57 1.63 -5.44
N SER A 97 -4.15 0.59 -6.03
CA SER A 97 -5.59 0.29 -5.96
C SER A 97 -5.99 -0.48 -4.69
N ALA A 98 -5.04 -1.10 -4.01
CA ALA A 98 -5.31 -1.72 -2.73
C ALA A 98 -4.12 -1.60 -1.77
N VAL A 99 -4.43 -1.59 -0.46
CA VAL A 99 -3.47 -1.64 0.62
C VAL A 99 -3.82 -2.78 1.58
N ILE A 100 -2.86 -3.64 1.85
CA ILE A 100 -3.02 -4.74 2.81
C ILE A 100 -2.08 -4.45 3.98
N VAL A 101 -2.62 -4.41 5.20
CA VAL A 101 -1.81 -4.07 6.38
C VAL A 101 -1.80 -5.21 7.37
N GLY A 102 -0.63 -5.48 7.97
CA GLY A 102 -0.50 -6.56 8.91
C GLY A 102 0.52 -6.33 10.03
N ALA A 103 0.17 -6.76 11.23
CA ALA A 103 1.05 -6.73 12.39
C ALA A 103 0.70 -7.77 13.45
N PRO A 104 1.64 -8.11 14.34
CA PRO A 104 1.27 -8.79 15.57
C PRO A 104 0.52 -7.83 16.51
N THR A 105 -0.42 -8.36 17.28
CA THR A 105 -1.03 -7.60 18.39
C THR A 105 -0.01 -7.42 19.51
N LEU A 106 0.23 -6.19 19.93
CA LEU A 106 1.13 -5.83 21.01
C LEU A 106 0.38 -5.07 22.11
N ASN A 107 0.43 -5.56 23.35
CA ASN A 107 -0.24 -4.93 24.49
C ASN A 107 -1.72 -4.61 24.24
N ASN A 108 -2.46 -5.55 23.65
CA ASN A 108 -3.87 -5.43 23.24
C ASN A 108 -4.11 -4.26 22.27
N ASN A 109 -3.09 -3.84 21.50
CA ASN A 109 -3.14 -2.66 20.67
C ASN A 109 -2.48 -2.91 19.32
N ILE A 110 -2.56 -1.89 18.44
CA ILE A 110 -1.83 -1.84 17.17
C ILE A 110 -0.31 -1.80 17.42
N PHE A 111 0.43 -2.42 16.55
CA PHE A 111 1.89 -2.39 16.60
C PHE A 111 2.42 -0.97 16.35
N PRO A 112 3.35 -0.44 17.17
CA PRO A 112 3.73 0.98 17.13
C PRO A 112 4.20 1.49 15.77
N SER A 113 4.97 0.70 15.02
CA SER A 113 5.44 1.07 13.69
C SER A 113 4.27 1.23 12.69
N LEU A 114 3.23 0.38 12.79
CA LEU A 114 2.01 0.53 11.99
C LEU A 114 1.24 1.79 12.39
N ALA A 115 1.15 2.11 13.67
CA ALA A 115 0.49 3.33 14.14
C ALA A 115 1.16 4.58 13.56
N ASP A 116 2.50 4.63 13.54
CA ASP A 116 3.27 5.73 12.92
C ASP A 116 2.92 5.87 11.43
N VAL A 117 3.10 4.80 10.66
CA VAL A 117 2.89 4.82 9.20
C VAL A 117 1.44 5.12 8.85
N LEU A 118 0.47 4.46 9.48
CA LEU A 118 -0.95 4.67 9.20
C LEU A 118 -1.41 6.09 9.56
N THR A 119 -0.87 6.68 10.64
CA THR A 119 -1.13 8.07 10.98
C THR A 119 -0.60 9.01 9.89
N TYR A 120 0.61 8.75 9.39
CA TYR A 120 1.23 9.55 8.34
C TYR A 120 0.46 9.46 7.02
N ILE A 121 0.20 8.24 6.51
CA ILE A 121 -0.48 8.05 5.21
C ILE A 121 -1.94 8.53 5.25
N LYS A 122 -2.62 8.45 6.39
CA LYS A 122 -3.97 8.98 6.57
C LYS A 122 -4.02 10.49 6.29
N GLY A 123 -3.00 11.23 6.73
CA GLY A 123 -2.88 12.68 6.49
C GLY A 123 -2.72 13.04 5.01
N LEU A 124 -2.16 12.15 4.19
CA LEU A 124 -1.90 12.35 2.76
C LEU A 124 -3.13 12.12 1.87
N LYS A 125 -4.21 11.54 2.41
CA LYS A 125 -5.51 11.36 1.73
C LYS A 125 -5.41 10.62 0.39
N PHE A 126 -4.73 9.50 0.37
CA PHE A 126 -4.69 8.61 -0.80
C PHE A 126 -6.10 8.17 -1.22
N LYS A 127 -6.24 7.77 -2.48
CA LYS A 127 -7.52 7.33 -3.08
C LYS A 127 -7.60 5.82 -3.27
N THR A 128 -6.79 5.07 -2.54
CA THR A 128 -6.79 3.62 -2.53
C THR A 128 -8.17 3.09 -2.10
N PRO A 129 -8.93 2.43 -2.99
CA PRO A 129 -10.32 2.07 -2.69
C PRO A 129 -10.46 0.83 -1.82
N TYR A 130 -9.54 -0.13 -1.92
CA TYR A 130 -9.66 -1.44 -1.29
C TYR A 130 -8.53 -1.72 -0.31
N GLY A 131 -8.83 -2.54 0.69
CA GLY A 131 -7.82 -3.01 1.62
C GLY A 131 -8.18 -4.31 2.28
N ALA A 132 -7.20 -4.88 2.96
CA ALA A 132 -7.37 -6.03 3.82
C ALA A 132 -6.47 -5.92 5.04
N VAL A 133 -6.80 -6.69 6.06
CA VAL A 133 -6.06 -6.69 7.32
C VAL A 133 -5.66 -8.11 7.68
N PHE A 134 -4.43 -8.29 8.14
CA PHE A 134 -3.98 -9.57 8.67
C PHE A 134 -3.12 -9.38 9.91
N GLY A 135 -3.00 -10.41 10.74
CA GLY A 135 -2.16 -10.30 11.91
C GLY A 135 -2.05 -11.57 12.73
N SER A 136 -0.98 -11.62 13.52
CA SER A 136 -0.76 -12.68 14.47
C SER A 136 -0.98 -12.19 15.89
N TYR A 137 -1.35 -13.10 16.78
CA TYR A 137 -1.55 -12.80 18.20
C TYR A 137 -1.25 -14.00 19.07
N GLY A 138 -0.93 -13.77 20.34
CA GLY A 138 -0.72 -14.85 21.33
C GLY A 138 -1.90 -14.98 22.27
N TRP A 139 -2.47 -13.86 22.69
CA TRP A 139 -3.50 -13.82 23.75
C TRP A 139 -4.86 -13.39 23.21
N SER A 140 -4.92 -12.20 22.65
CA SER A 140 -6.13 -11.57 22.11
C SER A 140 -5.77 -10.88 20.78
N GLY A 141 -6.69 -10.72 19.87
CA GLY A 141 -6.42 -10.28 18.51
C GLY A 141 -6.94 -8.87 18.19
N GLU A 142 -6.88 -7.94 19.15
CA GLU A 142 -7.41 -6.58 18.99
C GLU A 142 -6.69 -5.77 17.94
N GLY A 143 -5.41 -6.03 17.72
CA GLY A 143 -4.59 -5.30 16.73
C GLY A 143 -5.24 -5.24 15.34
N ASN A 144 -5.81 -6.32 14.87
CA ASN A 144 -6.49 -6.36 13.57
C ASN A 144 -7.71 -5.43 13.53
N LYS A 145 -8.53 -5.41 14.58
CA LYS A 145 -9.69 -4.51 14.68
C LYS A 145 -9.24 -3.05 14.55
N LEU A 146 -8.17 -2.69 15.25
CA LEU A 146 -7.64 -1.33 15.21
C LEU A 146 -7.05 -0.98 13.84
N LEU A 147 -6.35 -1.92 13.18
CA LEU A 147 -5.87 -1.73 11.81
C LEU A 147 -7.03 -1.51 10.83
N ARG A 148 -8.10 -2.29 10.96
CA ARG A 148 -9.33 -2.12 10.18
C ARG A 148 -9.92 -0.72 10.37
N GLU A 149 -10.11 -0.28 11.61
CA GLU A 149 -10.63 1.05 11.94
C GLU A 149 -9.79 2.19 11.33
N TYR A 150 -8.46 2.03 11.28
CA TYR A 150 -7.58 2.98 10.59
C TYR A 150 -7.84 3.06 9.09
N LEU A 151 -7.95 1.91 8.41
CA LEU A 151 -8.20 1.86 6.97
C LEU A 151 -9.60 2.36 6.63
N GLU A 152 -10.62 1.96 7.37
CA GLU A 152 -12.00 2.45 7.20
C GLU A 152 -12.09 3.98 7.39
N ALA A 153 -11.36 4.53 8.37
CA ALA A 153 -11.26 5.97 8.58
C ALA A 153 -10.51 6.73 7.47
N MET A 154 -9.80 6.01 6.59
CA MET A 154 -9.19 6.54 5.37
C MET A 154 -10.11 6.42 4.14
N GLY A 155 -11.29 5.80 4.30
CA GLY A 155 -12.24 5.54 3.22
C GLY A 155 -11.93 4.27 2.41
N VAL A 156 -11.13 3.36 2.96
CA VAL A 156 -10.78 2.08 2.33
C VAL A 156 -11.88 1.04 2.63
N GLU A 157 -12.42 0.41 1.60
CA GLU A 157 -13.31 -0.74 1.74
C GLU A 157 -12.51 -1.99 2.12
N ILE A 158 -12.81 -2.58 3.27
CA ILE A 158 -12.14 -3.80 3.73
C ILE A 158 -12.73 -5.01 3.04
N VAL A 159 -11.92 -5.67 2.22
CA VAL A 159 -12.30 -6.86 1.45
C VAL A 159 -12.39 -8.07 2.37
N ASP A 160 -11.39 -8.27 3.23
CA ASP A 160 -11.35 -9.38 4.17
C ASP A 160 -10.33 -9.17 5.29
N GLU A 161 -10.35 -10.06 6.31
CA GLU A 161 -9.48 -10.01 7.47
C GLU A 161 -9.06 -11.42 7.90
N ILE A 162 -7.74 -11.64 8.13
CA ILE A 162 -7.20 -12.92 8.60
C ILE A 162 -6.43 -12.74 9.90
N LYS A 163 -6.68 -13.63 10.86
CA LYS A 163 -5.96 -13.71 12.14
C LYS A 163 -5.32 -15.08 12.33
N SER A 164 -4.09 -15.08 12.81
CA SER A 164 -3.41 -16.30 13.24
C SER A 164 -3.06 -16.25 14.72
N LYS A 165 -3.45 -17.27 15.46
CA LYS A 165 -2.95 -17.44 16.83
C LYS A 165 -1.58 -18.12 16.77
N TYR A 166 -0.54 -17.41 17.24
CA TYR A 166 0.87 -17.83 17.18
C TYR A 166 1.39 -17.93 15.71
N VAL A 167 2.02 -19.05 15.38
CA VAL A 167 2.56 -19.32 14.05
C VAL A 167 1.42 -19.79 13.12
N PRO A 168 1.27 -19.22 11.91
CA PRO A 168 0.24 -19.66 10.98
C PRO A 168 0.46 -21.12 10.56
N ASP A 169 -0.56 -21.95 10.71
CA ASP A 169 -0.61 -23.31 10.20
C ASP A 169 -0.90 -23.33 8.68
N ASP A 170 -0.96 -24.50 8.09
CA ASP A 170 -1.14 -24.62 6.64
C ASP A 170 -2.52 -24.13 6.19
N LYS A 171 -3.53 -24.22 7.05
CA LYS A 171 -4.87 -23.68 6.77
C LYS A 171 -4.83 -22.15 6.70
N VAL A 172 -4.23 -21.50 7.69
CA VAL A 172 -4.08 -20.03 7.69
C VAL A 172 -3.21 -19.55 6.52
N LYS A 173 -2.16 -20.29 6.14
CA LYS A 173 -1.36 -19.97 4.96
C LYS A 173 -2.18 -20.01 3.68
N GLU A 174 -3.03 -21.00 3.51
CA GLU A 174 -3.96 -21.09 2.38
C GLU A 174 -4.98 -19.96 2.39
N GLU A 175 -5.56 -19.64 3.54
CA GLU A 175 -6.45 -18.47 3.69
C GLU A 175 -5.74 -17.17 3.29
N CYS A 176 -4.48 -16.99 3.69
CA CYS A 176 -3.64 -15.85 3.28
C CYS A 176 -3.45 -15.80 1.76
N PHE A 177 -3.16 -16.93 1.13
CA PHE A 177 -3.04 -17.01 -0.33
C PHE A 177 -4.34 -16.62 -1.03
N VAL A 178 -5.46 -17.17 -0.58
CA VAL A 178 -6.80 -16.84 -1.11
C VAL A 178 -7.14 -15.37 -0.88
N LEU A 179 -6.78 -14.78 0.26
CA LEU A 179 -6.95 -13.34 0.50
C LEU A 179 -6.23 -12.52 -0.56
N GLY A 180 -4.97 -12.86 -0.86
CA GLY A 180 -4.19 -12.19 -1.90
C GLY A 180 -4.88 -12.23 -3.26
N GLN A 181 -5.39 -13.40 -3.66
CA GLN A 181 -6.14 -13.56 -4.91
C GLN A 181 -7.44 -12.73 -4.90
N THR A 182 -8.16 -12.72 -3.79
CA THR A 182 -9.44 -12.01 -3.66
C THR A 182 -9.26 -10.51 -3.83
N VAL A 183 -8.26 -9.93 -3.15
CA VAL A 183 -7.93 -8.50 -3.28
C VAL A 183 -7.46 -8.19 -4.71
N ALA A 184 -6.62 -9.03 -5.31
CA ALA A 184 -6.15 -8.85 -6.67
C ALA A 184 -7.28 -8.86 -7.70
N ASN A 185 -8.25 -9.76 -7.55
CA ASN A 185 -9.42 -9.82 -8.43
C ASN A 185 -10.30 -8.56 -8.30
N LYS A 186 -10.50 -8.05 -7.08
CA LYS A 186 -11.18 -6.77 -6.84
C LYS A 186 -10.47 -5.60 -7.53
N VAL A 187 -9.14 -5.53 -7.42
CA VAL A 187 -8.32 -4.52 -8.08
C VAL A 187 -8.49 -4.57 -9.61
N LYS A 188 -8.41 -5.75 -10.20
CA LYS A 188 -8.58 -5.93 -11.67
C LYS A 188 -9.97 -5.54 -12.14
N GLU A 189 -11.00 -5.90 -11.40
CA GLU A 189 -12.38 -5.48 -11.70
C GLU A 189 -12.54 -3.96 -11.65
N PHE A 190 -11.99 -3.33 -10.60
CA PHE A 190 -12.00 -1.88 -10.45
C PHE A 190 -11.31 -1.16 -11.61
N ILE A 191 -10.12 -1.59 -11.99
CA ILE A 191 -9.34 -0.96 -13.07
C ILE A 191 -10.02 -1.11 -14.43
N LYS A 192 -10.71 -2.23 -14.69
CA LYS A 192 -11.50 -2.41 -15.92
C LYS A 192 -12.66 -1.40 -16.03
N ASN A 193 -13.15 -0.89 -14.90
CA ASN A 193 -14.27 0.03 -14.83
C ASN A 193 -13.84 1.50 -14.63
N GLN A 194 -12.53 1.81 -14.61
CA GLN A 194 -11.95 3.16 -14.48
C GLN A 194 -11.77 3.84 -15.86
#